data_be9b8c7e809dcba2f5dacb015d704009
#
_entry.id   be9b8c7e809dcba2f5dacb015d704009
#
_cell.length_a   1.000
_cell.length_b   1.000
_cell.length_c   1.000
_cell.angle_alpha   90.00
_cell.angle_beta   90.00
_cell.angle_gamma   90.00
#
_symmetry.space_group_name_H-M   'P 1'
#
loop_
_entity.id
_entity.type
_entity.pdbx_description
1 polymer ?
#
loop_
_entity_poly.entity_id
_entity_poly.type
_entity_poly.pdbx_seq_one_letter_code
_entity_poly.pdbx_strand_id
1 'polypeptide(L)'
;MDYVYKANITIYGNELSGIFIAKRINDTTHRVVFTTEFGNKLLDFEISENDFKVNSIVDELDRKILINTLKTDFRLLLKNSYVIQQQYDNSASKVYLTEEDSSNNYLFISKADNKLNKIVNATKRKERINLFFTSENNIFAIKIVIQHYNIKLRIELNYLQTQIN
;
A
#
# COMPACT_ATOMS: atom_id res chain seq x y z
N MET A 1 13.59 9.33 2.76
CA MET A 1 13.54 8.15 3.64
C MET A 1 13.17 6.95 2.80
N ASP A 2 13.88 5.85 2.96
CA ASP A 2 13.63 4.62 2.21
C ASP A 2 12.88 3.64 3.12
N TYR A 3 11.82 3.04 2.61
CA TYR A 3 11.07 2.01 3.31
C TYR A 3 11.43 0.65 2.73
N VAL A 4 11.92 -0.23 3.59
CA VAL A 4 12.32 -1.60 3.20
C VAL A 4 11.53 -2.60 4.02
N TYR A 5 10.78 -3.45 3.35
CA TYR A 5 9.94 -4.47 3.94
C TYR A 5 10.24 -5.85 3.35
N LYS A 6 10.18 -6.86 4.19
CA LYS A 6 10.01 -8.24 3.70
C LYS A 6 8.58 -8.37 3.18
N ALA A 7 8.43 -8.80 1.94
CA ALA A 7 7.13 -8.89 1.28
C ALA A 7 6.74 -10.34 0.98
N ASN A 8 5.49 -10.67 1.26
CA ASN A 8 4.85 -11.90 0.83
C ASN A 8 3.62 -11.52 0.02
N ILE A 9 3.58 -11.93 -1.24
CA ILE A 9 2.48 -11.68 -2.16
C ILE A 9 1.82 -13.01 -2.49
N THR A 10 0.53 -13.12 -2.20
CA THR A 10 -0.30 -14.25 -2.61
C THR A 10 -1.19 -13.79 -3.75
N ILE A 11 -1.01 -14.37 -4.92
CA ILE A 11 -1.76 -14.05 -6.13
C ILE A 11 -2.28 -15.30 -6.80
N TYR A 12 -3.62 -15.40 -6.94
CA TYR A 12 -4.29 -16.56 -7.52
C TYR A 12 -3.79 -17.92 -6.97
N GLY A 13 -3.52 -17.96 -5.65
CA GLY A 13 -3.02 -19.16 -4.98
C GLY A 13 -1.51 -19.38 -5.05
N ASN A 14 -0.77 -18.57 -5.81
CA ASN A 14 0.68 -18.62 -5.88
C ASN A 14 1.31 -17.62 -4.88
N GLU A 15 2.39 -18.04 -4.24
CA GLU A 15 3.10 -17.21 -3.26
C GLU A 15 4.43 -16.73 -3.85
N LEU A 16 4.68 -15.42 -3.71
CA LEU A 16 5.95 -14.78 -4.05
C LEU A 16 6.49 -14.11 -2.79
N SER A 17 7.74 -14.39 -2.45
CA SER A 17 8.45 -13.78 -1.33
C SER A 17 9.64 -12.97 -1.82
N GLY A 18 9.92 -11.86 -1.15
CA GLY A 18 11.06 -11.03 -1.49
C GLY A 18 11.13 -9.76 -0.67
N ILE A 19 11.76 -8.75 -1.24
CA ILE A 19 11.99 -7.46 -0.62
C ILE A 19 11.23 -6.38 -1.38
N PHE A 20 10.42 -5.63 -0.67
CA PHE A 20 9.74 -4.43 -1.15
C PHE A 20 10.53 -3.20 -0.71
N ILE A 21 10.85 -2.34 -1.66
CA ILE A 21 11.57 -1.10 -1.41
C ILE A 21 10.76 0.05 -2.01
N ALA A 22 10.44 1.05 -1.18
CA ALA A 22 9.87 2.30 -1.65
C ALA A 22 10.83 3.43 -1.31
N LYS A 23 11.32 4.12 -2.33
CA LYS A 23 12.27 5.22 -2.23
C LYS A 23 11.68 6.50 -2.82
N ARG A 24 11.71 7.57 -2.06
CA ARG A 24 11.36 8.89 -2.56
C ARG A 24 12.48 9.41 -3.45
N ILE A 25 12.20 9.66 -4.72
CA ILE A 25 13.19 10.16 -5.70
C ILE A 25 13.10 11.65 -5.94
N ASN A 26 11.95 12.27 -5.68
CA ASN A 26 11.75 13.72 -5.66
C ASN A 26 10.53 14.07 -4.79
N ASP A 27 10.10 15.32 -4.79
CA ASP A 27 9.01 15.79 -3.91
C ASP A 27 7.67 15.12 -4.16
N THR A 28 7.43 14.58 -5.36
CA THR A 28 6.14 14.02 -5.77
C THR A 28 6.19 12.55 -6.13
N THR A 29 7.38 12.00 -6.36
CA THR A 29 7.54 10.67 -6.98
C THR A 29 8.30 9.71 -6.08
N HIS A 30 7.78 8.50 -5.98
CA HIS A 30 8.45 7.36 -5.37
C HIS A 30 8.82 6.33 -6.43
N ARG A 31 9.93 5.66 -6.22
CA ARG A 31 10.28 4.44 -6.92
C ARG A 31 9.95 3.25 -6.03
N VAL A 32 9.18 2.32 -6.56
CA VAL A 32 8.77 1.10 -5.88
C VAL A 32 9.37 -0.09 -6.60
N VAL A 33 10.14 -0.88 -5.88
CA VAL A 33 10.81 -2.07 -6.41
C VAL A 33 10.43 -3.27 -5.54
N PHE A 34 10.03 -4.35 -6.16
CA PHE A 34 9.91 -5.66 -5.52
C PHE A 34 10.93 -6.62 -6.14
N THR A 35 11.77 -7.19 -5.30
CA THR A 35 12.80 -8.13 -5.70
C THR A 35 12.60 -9.49 -5.04
N THR A 36 13.14 -10.55 -5.63
CA THR A 36 13.37 -11.80 -4.90
C THR A 36 14.39 -11.58 -3.77
N GLU A 37 14.50 -12.53 -2.85
CA GLU A 37 15.54 -12.50 -1.80
C GLU A 37 16.97 -12.51 -2.37
N PHE A 38 17.12 -13.00 -3.61
CA PHE A 38 18.40 -13.03 -4.32
C PHE A 38 18.69 -11.77 -5.15
N GLY A 39 17.80 -10.76 -5.10
CA GLY A 39 17.99 -9.47 -5.75
C GLY A 39 17.48 -9.37 -7.20
N ASN A 40 16.84 -10.40 -7.73
CA ASN A 40 16.22 -10.34 -9.06
C ASN A 40 14.96 -9.46 -8.99
N LYS A 41 14.87 -8.42 -9.81
CA LYS A 41 13.70 -7.56 -9.88
C LYS A 41 12.49 -8.30 -10.42
N LEU A 42 11.38 -8.26 -9.70
CA LEU A 42 10.08 -8.73 -10.14
C LEU A 42 9.24 -7.59 -10.71
N LEU A 43 9.32 -6.41 -10.12
CA LEU A 43 8.75 -5.18 -10.67
C LEU A 43 9.57 -3.95 -10.24
N ASP A 44 9.46 -2.90 -11.04
CA ASP A 44 10.10 -1.61 -10.82
C ASP A 44 9.20 -0.52 -11.40
N PHE A 45 8.58 0.26 -10.52
CA PHE A 45 7.63 1.30 -10.86
C PHE A 45 8.12 2.67 -10.38
N GLU A 46 7.81 3.71 -11.15
CA GLU A 46 7.83 5.09 -10.67
C GLU A 46 6.40 5.58 -10.55
N ILE A 47 6.05 6.14 -9.40
CA ILE A 47 4.68 6.47 -9.06
C ILE A 47 4.58 7.81 -8.34
N SER A 48 3.65 8.63 -8.80
CA SER A 48 3.19 9.85 -8.14
C SER A 48 1.67 9.88 -8.08
N GLU A 49 1.10 10.94 -7.57
CA GLU A 49 -0.35 11.11 -7.53
C GLU A 49 -0.97 11.08 -8.94
N ASN A 50 -0.30 11.71 -9.91
CA ASN A 50 -0.83 11.87 -11.28
C ASN A 50 -0.12 11.02 -12.34
N ASP A 51 1.12 10.57 -12.07
CA ASP A 51 1.93 9.88 -13.04
C ASP A 51 2.28 8.46 -12.58
N PHE A 52 2.43 7.59 -13.56
CA PHE A 52 2.81 6.20 -13.32
C PHE A 52 3.62 5.67 -14.50
N LYS A 53 4.74 5.03 -14.18
CA LYS A 53 5.62 4.41 -15.17
C LYS A 53 6.06 3.03 -14.70
N VAL A 54 5.97 2.06 -15.59
CA VAL A 54 6.57 0.73 -15.43
C VAL A 54 7.97 0.75 -16.03
N ASN A 55 8.99 0.69 -15.19
CA ASN A 55 10.38 0.57 -15.64
C ASN A 55 10.68 -0.87 -16.08
N SER A 56 10.25 -1.84 -15.27
CA SER A 56 10.31 -3.26 -15.60
C SER A 56 9.27 -4.06 -14.82
N ILE A 57 8.86 -5.17 -15.39
CA ILE A 57 7.99 -6.15 -14.75
C ILE A 57 8.23 -7.52 -15.39
N VAL A 58 8.26 -8.58 -14.60
CA VAL A 58 8.37 -9.95 -15.11
C VAL A 58 7.08 -10.40 -15.76
N ASP A 59 7.19 -11.30 -16.73
CA ASP A 59 6.05 -11.76 -17.57
C ASP A 59 4.89 -12.32 -16.71
N GLU A 60 5.19 -12.99 -15.62
CA GLU A 60 4.19 -13.58 -14.72
C GLU A 60 3.30 -12.53 -14.04
N LEU A 61 3.79 -11.31 -13.88
CA LEU A 61 3.07 -10.20 -13.28
C LEU A 61 2.58 -9.17 -14.30
N ASP A 62 2.98 -9.29 -15.56
CA ASP A 62 2.65 -8.35 -16.64
C ASP A 62 1.22 -8.55 -17.14
N ARG A 63 0.27 -8.18 -16.30
CA ARG A 63 -1.17 -8.20 -16.58
C ARG A 63 -1.77 -6.85 -16.23
N LYS A 64 -2.52 -6.29 -17.15
CA LYS A 64 -3.11 -4.95 -17.01
C LYS A 64 -3.91 -4.78 -15.71
N ILE A 65 -4.73 -5.76 -15.36
CA ILE A 65 -5.52 -5.71 -14.12
C ILE A 65 -4.64 -5.69 -12.88
N LEU A 66 -3.58 -6.48 -12.87
CA LEU A 66 -2.64 -6.55 -11.75
C LEU A 66 -1.85 -5.25 -11.61
N ILE A 67 -1.29 -4.74 -12.71
CA ILE A 67 -0.54 -3.47 -12.73
C ILE A 67 -1.42 -2.33 -12.22
N ASN A 68 -2.66 -2.22 -12.70
CA ASN A 68 -3.59 -1.18 -12.26
C ASN A 68 -3.96 -1.33 -10.78
N THR A 69 -4.10 -2.54 -10.28
CA THR A 69 -4.37 -2.80 -8.86
C THR A 69 -3.18 -2.40 -7.99
N LEU A 70 -1.97 -2.82 -8.35
CA LEU A 70 -0.74 -2.45 -7.64
C LEU A 70 -0.49 -0.94 -7.66
N LYS A 71 -0.79 -0.27 -8.78
CA LYS A 71 -0.73 1.19 -8.87
C LYS A 71 -1.65 1.85 -7.83
N THR A 72 -2.87 1.39 -7.69
CA THR A 72 -3.80 1.90 -6.69
C THR A 72 -3.31 1.62 -5.27
N ASP A 73 -2.85 0.40 -5.01
CA ASP A 73 -2.29 0.01 -3.70
C ASP A 73 -1.15 0.93 -3.27
N PHE A 74 -0.19 1.13 -4.15
CA PHE A 74 1.01 1.90 -3.83
C PHE A 74 0.71 3.40 -3.74
N ARG A 75 -0.24 3.92 -4.50
CA ARG A 75 -0.72 5.29 -4.32
C ARG A 75 -1.35 5.49 -2.95
N LEU A 76 -2.21 4.58 -2.51
CA LEU A 76 -2.80 4.62 -1.16
C LEU A 76 -1.74 4.52 -0.07
N LEU A 77 -0.77 3.63 -0.26
CA LEU A 77 0.30 3.38 0.71
C LEU A 77 1.26 4.56 0.86
N LEU A 78 1.58 5.23 -0.23
CA LEU A 78 2.61 6.28 -0.29
C LEU A 78 2.06 7.70 -0.22
N LYS A 79 0.75 7.87 -0.19
CA LYS A 79 0.11 9.19 -0.11
C LYS A 79 0.38 9.84 1.24
N ASN A 80 0.89 11.06 1.22
CA ASN A 80 1.29 11.80 2.42
C ASN A 80 0.17 12.63 3.05
N SER A 81 -0.84 13.01 2.27
CA SER A 81 -1.94 13.85 2.72
C SER A 81 -3.24 13.52 2.00
N TYR A 82 -4.33 13.68 2.70
CA TYR A 82 -5.68 13.48 2.18
C TYR A 82 -6.53 14.71 2.46
N VAL A 83 -7.38 15.07 1.49
CA VAL A 83 -8.40 16.10 1.68
C VAL A 83 -9.64 15.46 2.28
N ILE A 84 -9.96 15.82 3.53
CA ILE A 84 -11.08 15.25 4.26
C ILE A 84 -12.39 15.88 3.81
N GLN A 85 -13.34 15.07 3.37
CA GLN A 85 -14.68 15.49 2.97
C GLN A 85 -15.69 15.40 4.11
N GLN A 86 -15.62 14.32 4.88
CA GLN A 86 -16.50 14.05 6.01
C GLN A 86 -15.77 13.32 7.12
N GLN A 87 -16.28 13.46 8.34
CA GLN A 87 -15.78 12.75 9.51
C GLN A 87 -16.93 12.01 10.18
N TYR A 88 -16.66 10.77 10.57
CA TYR A 88 -17.56 9.92 11.34
C TYR A 88 -16.86 9.44 12.61
N ASP A 89 -17.65 9.22 13.65
CA ASP A 89 -17.17 8.64 14.91
C ASP A 89 -17.91 7.34 15.22
N ASN A 90 -17.15 6.35 15.67
CA ASN A 90 -17.71 5.19 16.37
C ASN A 90 -16.99 5.02 17.73
N SER A 91 -17.32 3.97 18.49
CA SER A 91 -16.74 3.74 19.81
C SER A 91 -15.21 3.54 19.80
N ALA A 92 -14.65 3.00 18.70
CA ALA A 92 -13.25 2.61 18.61
C ALA A 92 -12.41 3.54 17.74
N SER A 93 -13.03 4.24 16.76
CA SER A 93 -12.30 4.98 15.72
C SER A 93 -12.96 6.30 15.36
N LYS A 94 -12.11 7.24 14.92
CA LYS A 94 -12.53 8.34 14.05
C LYS A 94 -12.30 7.90 12.61
N VAL A 95 -13.31 8.10 11.74
CA VAL A 95 -13.25 7.69 10.34
C VAL A 95 -13.35 8.93 9.45
N TYR A 96 -12.36 9.10 8.58
CA TYR A 96 -12.30 10.23 7.66
C TYR A 96 -12.58 9.75 6.24
N LEU A 97 -13.57 10.36 5.60
CA LEU A 97 -13.87 10.10 4.19
C LEU A 97 -13.09 11.06 3.31
N THR A 98 -12.42 10.51 2.31
CA THR A 98 -11.84 11.25 1.19
C THR A 98 -12.41 10.73 -0.12
N GLU A 99 -12.72 11.62 -1.04
CA GLU A 99 -13.24 11.26 -2.36
C GLU A 99 -12.16 11.40 -3.41
N GLU A 100 -12.09 10.43 -4.30
CA GLU A 100 -11.28 10.44 -5.51
C GLU A 100 -12.20 10.16 -6.72
N ASP A 101 -11.72 10.37 -7.95
CA ASP A 101 -12.54 10.39 -9.18
C ASP A 101 -13.55 9.25 -9.32
N SER A 102 -13.18 8.04 -8.94
CA SER A 102 -14.05 6.85 -9.11
C SER A 102 -14.22 6.02 -7.83
N SER A 103 -13.63 6.46 -6.72
CA SER A 103 -13.64 5.72 -5.46
C SER A 103 -13.61 6.63 -4.25
N ASN A 104 -13.96 6.07 -3.11
CA ASN A 104 -13.86 6.73 -1.81
C ASN A 104 -12.86 5.99 -0.95
N ASN A 105 -12.09 6.74 -0.15
CA ASN A 105 -11.21 6.19 0.86
C ASN A 105 -11.74 6.54 2.26
N TYR A 106 -11.78 5.55 3.11
CA TYR A 106 -12.13 5.69 4.53
C TYR A 106 -10.89 5.42 5.36
N LEU A 107 -10.41 6.43 6.09
CA LEU A 107 -9.25 6.33 6.96
C LEU A 107 -9.71 6.17 8.40
N PHE A 108 -9.30 5.07 9.03
CA PHE A 108 -9.66 4.73 10.41
C PHE A 108 -8.50 5.09 11.34
N ILE A 109 -8.73 6.07 12.21
CA ILE A 109 -7.79 6.46 13.25
C ILE A 109 -8.29 5.88 14.58
N SER A 110 -7.52 5.01 15.20
CA SER A 110 -7.85 4.40 16.47
C SER A 110 -7.92 5.45 17.58
N LYS A 111 -9.01 5.46 18.37
CA LYS A 111 -9.14 6.33 19.54
C LYS A 111 -8.21 5.95 20.69
N ALA A 112 -7.78 4.68 20.74
CA ALA A 112 -6.91 4.18 21.80
C ALA A 112 -5.49 4.78 21.74
N ASP A 113 -4.91 4.95 20.55
CA ASP A 113 -3.53 5.39 20.36
C ASP A 113 -3.35 6.52 19.35
N ASN A 114 -4.46 6.99 18.75
CA ASN A 114 -4.48 8.04 17.73
C ASN A 114 -3.66 7.72 16.47
N LYS A 115 -3.56 6.44 16.12
CA LYS A 115 -2.82 5.99 14.93
C LYS A 115 -3.77 5.50 13.84
N LEU A 116 -3.36 5.73 12.59
CA LEU A 116 -4.01 5.14 11.42
C LEU A 116 -3.81 3.62 11.46
N ASN A 117 -4.89 2.85 11.54
CA ASN A 117 -4.83 1.39 11.58
C ASN A 117 -5.47 0.71 10.38
N LYS A 118 -6.28 1.44 9.59
CA LYS A 118 -6.96 0.87 8.43
C LYS A 118 -7.30 1.94 7.41
N ILE A 119 -7.16 1.61 6.13
CA ILE A 119 -7.75 2.35 5.01
C ILE A 119 -8.64 1.39 4.24
N VAL A 120 -9.86 1.81 3.96
CA VAL A 120 -10.79 1.10 3.07
C VAL A 120 -10.97 1.91 1.80
N ASN A 121 -10.64 1.31 0.65
CA ASN A 121 -10.97 1.87 -0.66
C ASN A 121 -12.23 1.17 -1.18
N ALA A 122 -13.24 1.94 -1.54
CA ALA A 122 -14.52 1.44 -1.98
C ALA A 122 -15.03 2.19 -3.21
N THR A 123 -15.72 1.49 -4.10
CA THR A 123 -16.48 2.08 -5.20
C THR A 123 -17.97 1.95 -4.92
N LYS A 124 -18.70 3.02 -5.14
CA LYS A 124 -20.18 3.16 -4.97
C LYS A 124 -20.82 2.32 -3.84
N ARG A 125 -20.65 1.01 -3.78
CA ARG A 125 -21.30 0.12 -2.81
C ARG A 125 -20.47 -1.08 -2.38
N LYS A 126 -19.21 -1.20 -2.83
CA LYS A 126 -18.36 -2.36 -2.54
C LYS A 126 -16.98 -1.93 -2.07
N GLU A 127 -16.55 -2.53 -0.97
CA GLU A 127 -15.14 -2.51 -0.61
C GLU A 127 -14.33 -3.22 -1.70
N ARG A 128 -13.22 -2.62 -2.09
CA ARG A 128 -12.28 -3.18 -3.08
C ARG A 128 -10.97 -3.57 -2.47
N ILE A 129 -10.42 -2.68 -1.63
CA ILE A 129 -9.09 -2.82 -1.06
C ILE A 129 -9.15 -2.38 0.41
N ASN A 130 -8.63 -3.21 1.29
CA ASN A 130 -8.37 -2.85 2.68
C ASN A 130 -6.88 -2.89 2.96
N LEU A 131 -6.34 -1.79 3.49
CA LEU A 131 -4.99 -1.71 4.01
C LEU A 131 -5.05 -1.70 5.54
N PHE A 132 -4.34 -2.63 6.17
CA PHE A 132 -4.24 -2.73 7.63
C PHE A 132 -2.82 -2.37 8.05
N PHE A 133 -2.70 -1.50 9.04
CA PHE A 133 -1.43 -1.02 9.57
C PHE A 133 -1.27 -1.42 11.03
N THR A 134 -0.15 -2.02 11.37
CA THR A 134 0.29 -2.23 12.75
C THR A 134 1.52 -1.37 12.99
N SER A 135 1.46 -0.49 13.98
CA SER A 135 2.53 0.47 14.28
C SER A 135 2.88 0.44 15.75
N GLU A 136 4.17 0.38 16.05
CA GLU A 136 4.70 0.53 17.42
C GLU A 136 5.11 1.97 17.71
N ASN A 137 5.37 2.77 16.68
CA ASN A 137 5.75 4.17 16.78
C ASN A 137 4.93 5.03 15.80
N ASN A 138 5.17 6.35 15.80
CA ASN A 138 4.42 7.31 14.97
C ASN A 138 5.07 7.57 13.59
N ILE A 139 6.15 6.87 13.23
CA ILE A 139 6.93 7.15 12.03
C ILE A 139 6.57 6.22 10.88
N PHE A 140 6.47 4.92 11.15
CA PHE A 140 6.16 3.90 10.14
C PHE A 140 5.40 2.71 10.73
N ALA A 141 4.70 1.99 9.87
CA ALA A 141 4.08 0.72 10.23
C ALA A 141 5.11 -0.41 10.22
N ILE A 142 5.11 -1.24 11.26
CA ILE A 142 5.94 -2.45 11.32
C ILE A 142 5.37 -3.59 10.50
N LYS A 143 4.06 -3.60 10.31
CA LYS A 143 3.35 -4.55 9.47
C LYS A 143 2.24 -3.87 8.69
N ILE A 144 2.15 -4.19 7.40
CA ILE A 144 1.10 -3.72 6.51
C ILE A 144 0.52 -4.94 5.79
N VAL A 145 -0.81 -5.04 5.79
CA VAL A 145 -1.52 -6.05 5.02
C VAL A 145 -2.46 -5.34 4.04
N ILE A 146 -2.34 -5.67 2.76
CA ILE A 146 -3.23 -5.17 1.71
C ILE A 146 -4.06 -6.36 1.22
N GLN A 147 -5.36 -6.30 1.49
CA GLN A 147 -6.31 -7.33 1.11
C GLN A 147 -7.24 -6.80 0.03
N HIS A 148 -7.36 -7.55 -1.07
CA HIS A 148 -8.24 -7.23 -2.18
C HIS A 148 -9.50 -8.10 -2.16
N TYR A 149 -10.61 -7.51 -2.62
CA TYR A 149 -11.91 -8.20 -2.73
C TYR A 149 -12.39 -8.36 -4.17
N ASN A 150 -11.78 -7.62 -5.10
CA ASN A 150 -12.09 -7.68 -6.54
C ASN A 150 -11.22 -8.66 -7.32
N ILE A 151 -10.05 -8.99 -6.78
CA ILE A 151 -9.13 -10.02 -7.31
C ILE A 151 -8.54 -10.84 -6.17
N LYS A 152 -8.03 -12.03 -6.48
CA LYS A 152 -7.35 -12.89 -5.49
C LYS A 152 -5.91 -12.43 -5.29
N LEU A 153 -5.73 -11.34 -4.56
CA LEU A 153 -4.44 -10.75 -4.25
C LEU A 153 -4.39 -10.35 -2.78
N ARG A 154 -3.32 -10.72 -2.11
CA ARG A 154 -2.98 -10.29 -0.76
C ARG A 154 -1.50 -9.97 -0.68
N ILE A 155 -1.16 -8.83 -0.12
CA ILE A 155 0.21 -8.39 0.10
C ILE A 155 0.43 -8.22 1.59
N GLU A 156 1.47 -8.82 2.12
CA GLU A 156 1.91 -8.66 3.49
C GLU A 156 3.33 -8.10 3.52
N LEU A 157 3.51 -6.97 4.18
CA LEU A 157 4.77 -6.28 4.33
C LEU A 157 5.17 -6.26 5.82
N ASN A 158 6.36 -6.76 6.13
CA ASN A 158 6.93 -6.70 7.46
C ASN A 158 8.23 -5.87 7.41
N TYR A 159 8.30 -4.84 8.24
CA TYR A 159 9.43 -3.91 8.24
C TYR A 159 10.73 -4.63 8.58
N LEU A 160 11.74 -4.41 7.74
CA LEU A 160 13.08 -4.90 7.98
C LEU A 160 13.84 -3.85 8.80
N GLN A 161 14.11 -4.17 10.07
CA GLN A 161 15.05 -3.39 10.87
C GLN A 161 16.45 -3.62 10.32
N THR A 162 17.06 -2.59 9.77
CA THR A 162 18.50 -2.60 9.55
C THR A 162 19.15 -2.64 10.92
N GLN A 163 19.74 -3.79 11.28
CA GLN A 163 20.67 -3.83 12.39
C GLN A 163 21.87 -2.97 11.99
N ILE A 164 21.92 -1.76 12.52
CA ILE A 164 23.13 -0.96 12.49
C ILE A 164 24.04 -1.61 13.54
N ASN A 165 24.96 -2.43 13.08
CA ASN A 165 26.10 -2.89 13.89
C ASN A 165 27.13 -1.78 13.99
#